data_d1ee7ba397d15c040a1474a920104a60
#
_entry.id   d1ee7ba397d15c040a1474a920104a60
#
_cell.length_a   1.000
_cell.length_b   1.000
_cell.length_c   1.000
_cell.angle_alpha   90.00
_cell.angle_beta   90.00
_cell.angle_gamma   90.00
#
_symmetry.space_group_name_H-M   'P 1'
#
loop_
_entity.id
_entity.type
_entity.pdbx_description
1 polymer ?
#
loop_
_entity_poly.entity_id
_entity_poly.type
_entity_poly.pdbx_seq_one_letter_code
_entity_poly.pdbx_strand_id
1 'polypeptide(L)'
;MLQSVDYVRKKASQYPNTTCGIKLQLLHILKGTDLEKAYNDGLFEVLTLEEYVDIIYKSLAILEDKVTIHRLTGDGDKKLLVAPLWSANKKLVLNEINKLYTTLDKNAMTLCETSLL
;
A
#
# COMPACT_ATOMS: atom_id res chain seq x y z
N MET A 1 4.48 3.90 -8.74
CA MET A 1 3.94 2.71 -8.06
C MET A 1 3.09 1.83 -8.96
N LEU A 2 2.14 2.38 -9.70
CA LEU A 2 1.25 1.57 -10.56
C LEU A 2 1.99 0.80 -11.65
N GLN A 3 3.06 1.36 -12.19
CA GLN A 3 3.90 0.64 -13.16
C GLN A 3 4.58 -0.57 -12.56
N SER A 4 5.04 -0.46 -11.31
CA SER A 4 5.64 -1.59 -10.58
C SER A 4 4.63 -2.69 -10.32
N VAL A 5 3.41 -2.32 -9.97
CA VAL A 5 2.31 -3.26 -9.73
C VAL A 5 1.97 -4.00 -11.02
N ASP A 6 1.87 -3.29 -12.14
CA ASP A 6 1.60 -3.89 -13.44
C ASP A 6 2.71 -4.86 -13.86
N TYR A 7 3.96 -4.50 -13.59
CA TYR A 7 5.10 -5.38 -13.84
C TYR A 7 4.98 -6.70 -13.07
N VAL A 8 4.65 -6.62 -11.78
CA VAL A 8 4.46 -7.81 -10.94
C VAL A 8 3.34 -8.70 -11.48
N ARG A 9 2.22 -8.10 -11.89
CA ARG A 9 1.10 -8.84 -12.47
C ARG A 9 1.52 -9.57 -13.75
N LYS A 10 2.24 -8.90 -14.63
CA LYS A 10 2.73 -9.49 -15.87
C LYS A 10 3.67 -10.66 -15.61
N LYS A 11 4.57 -10.51 -14.64
CA LYS A 11 5.48 -11.59 -14.24
C LYS A 11 4.73 -12.77 -13.64
N ALA A 12 3.75 -12.52 -12.78
CA ALA A 12 2.94 -13.57 -12.19
C ALA A 12 2.19 -14.37 -13.26
N SER A 13 1.71 -13.70 -14.30
CA SER A 13 1.00 -14.34 -15.41
C SER A 13 1.87 -15.27 -16.23
N GLN A 14 3.19 -15.06 -16.24
CA GLN A 14 4.13 -15.94 -16.94
C GLN A 14 4.36 -17.27 -16.21
N TYR A 15 3.99 -17.37 -14.96
CA TYR A 15 4.22 -18.54 -14.11
C TYR A 15 2.92 -19.00 -13.45
N PRO A 16 1.97 -19.54 -14.24
CA PRO A 16 0.61 -19.81 -13.74
C PRO A 16 0.55 -20.87 -12.64
N ASN A 17 1.58 -21.71 -12.51
CA ASN A 17 1.66 -22.74 -11.47
C ASN A 17 2.37 -22.27 -10.21
N THR A 18 2.79 -21.02 -10.16
CA THR A 18 3.49 -20.45 -9.01
C THR A 18 2.58 -19.46 -8.29
N THR A 19 2.50 -19.57 -6.95
CA THR A 19 1.79 -18.59 -6.15
C THR A 19 2.65 -17.35 -5.98
N CYS A 20 2.10 -16.21 -6.35
CA CYS A 20 2.78 -14.92 -6.21
C CYS A 20 2.09 -14.07 -5.17
N GLY A 21 2.89 -13.35 -4.38
CA GLY A 21 2.38 -12.41 -3.39
C GLY A 21 3.07 -11.07 -3.48
N ILE A 22 2.42 -10.02 -3.00
CA ILE A 22 2.94 -8.66 -3.00
C ILE A 22 2.63 -7.96 -1.68
N LYS A 23 3.54 -7.10 -1.25
CA LYS A 23 3.34 -6.18 -0.14
C LYS A 23 3.32 -4.77 -0.70
N LEU A 24 2.22 -4.07 -0.49
CA LEU A 24 2.09 -2.67 -0.87
C LEU A 24 2.35 -1.83 0.36
N GLN A 25 3.49 -1.15 0.38
CA GLN A 25 3.95 -0.43 1.56
C GLN A 25 3.99 1.06 1.31
N LEU A 26 3.62 1.81 2.35
CA LEU A 26 3.70 3.25 2.36
C LEU A 26 5.10 3.70 2.77
N LEU A 27 5.60 4.74 2.13
CA LEU A 27 6.84 5.38 2.54
C LEU A 27 6.63 6.11 3.87
N HIS A 28 7.44 5.74 4.87
CA HIS A 28 7.46 6.43 6.16
C HIS A 28 8.71 7.28 6.28
N ILE A 29 8.56 8.51 6.76
CA ILE A 29 9.67 9.39 7.05
C ILE A 29 9.91 9.34 8.55
N LEU A 30 11.08 8.85 8.94
CA LEU A 30 11.45 8.65 10.34
C LEU A 30 12.52 9.65 10.76
N LYS A 31 12.52 10.00 12.06
CA LYS A 31 13.51 10.91 12.65
C LYS A 31 14.92 10.34 12.50
N GLY A 32 15.88 11.22 12.26
CA GLY A 32 17.29 10.87 12.17
C GLY A 32 17.72 10.27 10.85
N THR A 33 16.87 10.28 9.84
CA THR A 33 17.18 9.76 8.51
C THR A 33 17.45 10.88 7.51
N ASP A 34 18.19 10.56 6.45
CA ASP A 34 18.42 11.50 5.35
C ASP A 34 17.11 11.91 4.67
N LEU A 35 16.14 11.01 4.69
CA LEU A 35 14.83 11.26 4.11
C LEU A 35 14.07 12.35 4.88
N GLU A 36 14.22 12.39 6.21
CA GLU A 36 13.66 13.46 7.03
C GLU A 36 14.22 14.81 6.62
N LYS A 37 15.53 14.89 6.43
CA LYS A 37 16.19 16.11 6.00
C LYS A 37 15.66 16.57 4.65
N ALA A 38 15.56 15.68 3.68
CA ALA A 38 15.03 16.00 2.37
C ALA A 38 13.58 16.47 2.44
N TYR A 39 12.75 15.86 3.29
CA TYR A 39 11.37 16.26 3.50
C TYR A 39 11.28 17.67 4.10
N ASN A 40 12.07 17.95 5.14
CA ASN A 40 12.09 19.27 5.78
C ASN A 40 12.59 20.38 4.84
N ASP A 41 13.48 20.03 3.92
CA ASP A 41 13.99 20.96 2.91
C ASP A 41 12.99 21.17 1.75
N GLY A 42 11.84 20.51 1.77
CA GLY A 42 10.80 20.69 0.76
C GLY A 42 11.08 20.00 -0.57
N LEU A 43 11.99 19.02 -0.60
CA LEU A 43 12.37 18.34 -1.83
C LEU A 43 11.29 17.42 -2.36
N PHE A 44 10.35 16.97 -1.51
CA PHE A 44 9.20 16.17 -1.92
C PHE A 44 8.08 16.30 -0.90
N GLU A 45 6.88 15.89 -1.30
CA GLU A 45 5.72 15.84 -0.43
C GLU A 45 5.29 14.40 -0.20
N VAL A 46 4.71 14.12 0.98
CA VAL A 46 4.12 12.82 1.27
C VAL A 46 2.69 12.77 0.77
N LEU A 47 2.20 11.55 0.54
CA LEU A 47 0.83 11.34 0.10
C LEU A 47 -0.17 11.68 1.21
N THR A 48 -1.33 12.19 0.84
CA THR A 48 -2.48 12.25 1.74
C THR A 48 -3.09 10.86 1.87
N LEU A 49 -3.94 10.69 2.89
CA LEU A 49 -4.65 9.42 3.05
C LEU A 49 -5.48 9.08 1.81
N GLU A 50 -6.20 10.06 1.25
CA GLU A 50 -7.03 9.87 0.07
C GLU A 50 -6.20 9.47 -1.15
N GLU A 51 -5.05 10.10 -1.35
CA GLU A 51 -4.15 9.76 -2.44
C GLU A 51 -3.61 8.34 -2.31
N TYR A 52 -3.22 7.94 -1.10
CA TYR A 52 -2.73 6.60 -0.84
C TYR A 52 -3.81 5.56 -1.08
N VAL A 53 -5.01 5.78 -0.56
CA VAL A 53 -6.15 4.86 -0.74
C VAL A 53 -6.50 4.71 -2.22
N ASP A 54 -6.47 5.80 -2.98
CA ASP A 54 -6.71 5.76 -4.42
C ASP A 54 -5.67 4.91 -5.16
N ILE A 55 -4.40 5.07 -4.80
CA ILE A 55 -3.31 4.27 -5.40
C ILE A 55 -3.48 2.80 -5.06
N ILE A 56 -3.82 2.46 -3.82
CA ILE A 56 -4.08 1.08 -3.40
C ILE A 56 -5.25 0.50 -4.19
N TYR A 57 -6.34 1.24 -4.32
CA TYR A 57 -7.49 0.84 -5.09
C TYR A 57 -7.12 0.50 -6.55
N LYS A 58 -6.38 1.39 -7.21
CA LYS A 58 -5.93 1.17 -8.58
C LYS A 58 -4.97 -0.02 -8.68
N SER A 59 -4.11 -0.20 -7.67
CA SER A 59 -3.20 -1.34 -7.61
C SER A 59 -3.94 -2.67 -7.50
N LEU A 60 -4.96 -2.72 -6.65
CA LEU A 60 -5.79 -3.92 -6.49
C LEU A 60 -6.54 -4.25 -7.77
N ALA A 61 -7.02 -3.24 -8.49
CA ALA A 61 -7.69 -3.44 -9.78
C ALA A 61 -6.74 -4.01 -10.83
N ILE A 62 -5.48 -3.57 -10.85
CA ILE A 62 -4.47 -4.10 -11.77
C ILE A 62 -4.13 -5.55 -11.44
N LEU A 63 -3.95 -5.87 -10.16
CA LEU A 63 -3.54 -7.21 -9.72
C LEU A 63 -4.66 -8.23 -9.88
N GLU A 64 -5.92 -7.81 -9.78
CA GLU A 64 -7.08 -8.69 -9.82
C GLU A 64 -6.94 -9.80 -8.75
N ASP A 65 -7.25 -11.06 -9.12
CA ASP A 65 -7.12 -12.22 -8.23
C ASP A 65 -5.85 -13.05 -8.50
N LYS A 66 -4.94 -12.55 -9.32
CA LYS A 66 -3.75 -13.29 -9.75
C LYS A 66 -2.60 -13.25 -8.76
N VAL A 67 -2.59 -12.25 -7.88
CA VAL A 67 -1.53 -12.03 -6.92
C VAL A 67 -2.15 -11.84 -5.55
N THR A 68 -1.61 -12.55 -4.56
CA THR A 68 -2.07 -12.43 -3.17
C THR A 68 -1.49 -11.17 -2.54
N ILE A 69 -2.31 -10.40 -1.86
CA ILE A 69 -1.87 -9.21 -1.15
C ILE A 69 -1.49 -9.58 0.28
N HIS A 70 -0.22 -9.41 0.62
CA HIS A 70 0.29 -9.74 1.96
C HIS A 70 0.26 -8.56 2.91
N ARG A 71 0.33 -7.33 2.40
CA ARG A 71 0.34 -6.13 3.24
C ARG A 71 -0.13 -4.91 2.45
N LEU A 72 -0.92 -4.07 3.10
CA LEU A 72 -1.42 -2.81 2.54
C LEU A 72 -0.94 -1.58 3.29
N THR A 73 -0.25 -1.75 4.43
CA THR A 73 0.28 -0.66 5.25
C THR A 73 1.73 -0.91 5.60
N GLY A 74 2.43 0.13 6.03
CA GLY A 74 3.79 0.00 6.53
C GLY A 74 3.84 -0.18 8.05
N ASP A 75 5.00 -0.56 8.57
CA ASP A 75 5.27 -0.75 10.00
C ASP A 75 6.42 0.14 10.44
N GLY A 76 6.21 1.46 10.45
CA GLY A 76 7.18 2.39 11.04
C GLY A 76 7.03 2.49 12.55
N ASP A 77 8.12 2.79 13.25
CA ASP A 77 8.05 3.10 14.69
C ASP A 77 7.30 4.41 14.88
N LYS A 78 6.16 4.35 15.56
CA LYS A 78 5.30 5.52 15.78
C LYS A 78 6.02 6.65 16.52
N LYS A 79 6.97 6.32 17.40
CA LYS A 79 7.72 7.31 18.16
C LYS A 79 8.69 8.10 17.29
N LEU A 80 9.13 7.52 16.19
CA LEU A 80 10.08 8.14 15.26
C LEU A 80 9.41 8.70 14.01
N LEU A 81 8.11 8.51 13.86
CA LEU A 81 7.39 8.90 12.65
C LEU A 81 7.29 10.42 12.53
N VAL A 82 7.81 10.95 11.43
CA VAL A 82 7.70 12.36 11.05
C VAL A 82 6.50 12.58 10.14
N ALA A 83 6.38 11.78 9.09
CA ALA A 83 5.30 11.90 8.10
C ALA A 83 5.15 10.58 7.31
N PRO A 84 3.99 10.31 6.76
CA PRO A 84 2.72 11.00 6.99
C PRO A 84 2.11 10.56 8.34
N LEU A 85 1.58 11.50 9.09
CA LEU A 85 1.09 11.21 10.45
C LEU A 85 -0.13 10.28 10.46
N TRP A 86 -0.98 10.32 9.44
CA TRP A 86 -2.14 9.43 9.35
C TRP A 86 -1.73 7.95 9.27
N SER A 87 -0.51 7.65 8.83
CA SER A 87 -0.03 6.27 8.70
C SER A 87 0.14 5.57 10.04
N ALA A 88 0.21 6.31 11.15
CA ALA A 88 0.27 5.74 12.49
C ALA A 88 -1.04 5.06 12.90
N ASN A 89 -2.15 5.41 12.26
CA ASN A 89 -3.45 4.83 12.54
C ASN A 89 -3.80 3.78 11.47
N LYS A 90 -3.32 2.57 11.66
CA LYS A 90 -3.56 1.47 10.71
C LYS A 90 -5.04 1.16 10.52
N LYS A 91 -5.83 1.24 11.59
CA LYS A 91 -7.27 0.98 11.50
C LYS A 91 -7.96 1.96 10.58
N LEU A 92 -7.61 3.23 10.67
CA LEU A 92 -8.18 4.26 9.79
C LEU A 92 -7.84 3.95 8.33
N VAL A 93 -6.59 3.63 8.03
CA VAL A 93 -6.14 3.33 6.67
C VAL A 93 -6.90 2.13 6.12
N LEU A 94 -6.96 1.05 6.88
CA LEU A 94 -7.63 -0.18 6.47
C LEU A 94 -9.14 0.03 6.30
N ASN A 95 -9.76 0.82 7.18
CA ASN A 95 -11.18 1.14 7.05
C ASN A 95 -11.49 1.92 5.78
N GLU A 96 -10.65 2.89 5.42
CA GLU A 96 -10.84 3.67 4.20
C GLU A 96 -10.66 2.79 2.95
N ILE A 97 -9.67 1.89 2.96
CA ILE A 97 -9.48 0.94 1.88
C ILE A 97 -10.70 0.01 1.77
N ASN A 98 -11.19 -0.49 2.88
CA ASN A 98 -12.36 -1.38 2.89
C ASN A 98 -13.63 -0.70 2.41
N LYS A 99 -13.82 0.58 2.68
CA LYS A 99 -14.97 1.32 2.16
C LYS A 99 -14.98 1.32 0.63
N LEU A 100 -13.85 1.59 0.01
CA LEU A 100 -13.74 1.52 -1.44
C LEU A 100 -13.93 0.10 -1.96
N TYR A 101 -13.35 -0.87 -1.26
CA TYR A 101 -13.46 -2.28 -1.63
C TYR A 101 -14.91 -2.76 -1.61
N THR A 102 -15.71 -2.31 -0.64
CA THR A 102 -17.12 -2.71 -0.56
C THR A 102 -18.02 -2.07 -1.61
N THR A 103 -17.59 -0.97 -2.21
CA THR A 103 -18.34 -0.34 -3.31
C THR A 103 -18.02 -0.98 -4.67
N LEU A 104 -17.02 -1.87 -4.69
CA LEU A 104 -16.61 -2.60 -5.88
C LEU A 104 -17.14 -4.02 -5.89
N ASP A 105 -16.89 -4.72 -6.97
CA ASP A 105 -17.14 -6.15 -7.02
C ASP A 105 -16.19 -6.89 -6.08
N LYS A 106 -16.72 -7.32 -4.95
CA LYS A 106 -15.97 -8.04 -3.92
C LYS A 106 -15.38 -9.36 -4.41
N ASN A 107 -15.90 -9.90 -5.50
CA ASN A 107 -15.46 -11.18 -6.03
C ASN A 107 -14.18 -11.05 -6.86
N ALA A 108 -13.75 -9.83 -7.15
CA ALA A 108 -12.61 -9.59 -8.02
C ALA A 108 -11.27 -9.66 -7.29
N MET A 109 -11.24 -9.60 -5.96
CA MET A 109 -9.98 -9.49 -5.23
C MET A 109 -9.97 -10.34 -3.98
N THR A 110 -8.79 -10.92 -3.69
CA THR A 110 -8.54 -11.67 -2.47
C THR A 110 -7.48 -10.98 -1.65
N LEU A 111 -7.81 -10.60 -0.42
CA LEU A 111 -6.86 -10.04 0.53
C LEU A 111 -6.46 -11.10 1.54
N CYS A 112 -5.18 -11.17 1.85
CA CYS A 112 -4.70 -12.01 2.94
C CYS A 112 -5.14 -11.38 4.27
N GLU A 113 -5.93 -12.10 5.07
CA GLU A 113 -6.46 -11.58 6.34
C GLU A 113 -5.36 -11.16 7.30
N THR A 114 -4.25 -11.88 7.33
CA THR A 114 -3.13 -11.55 8.20
C THR A 114 -2.50 -10.20 7.88
N SER A 115 -2.63 -9.73 6.65
CA SER A 115 -2.11 -8.43 6.26
C SER A 115 -2.99 -7.29 6.74
N LEU A 116 -4.23 -7.55 7.09
CA LEU A 116 -5.17 -6.56 7.59
C LEU A 116 -5.14 -6.41 9.11
N LEU A 117 -4.54 -7.36 9.78
CA LEU A 117 -4.42 -7.35 11.22
C LEU A 117 -3.08 -6.81 11.66
#